data_349a0c5361cc8e64a3d2742a0f8c8efe
#
_entry.id   349a0c5361cc8e64a3d2742a0f8c8efe
#
_cell.length_a   1.000
_cell.length_b   1.000
_cell.length_c   1.000
_cell.angle_alpha   90.00
_cell.angle_beta   90.00
_cell.angle_gamma   90.00
#
_symmetry.space_group_name_H-M   'P 1'
#
loop_
_entity.id
_entity.type
_entity.pdbx_description
1 polymer ?
#
loop_
_entity_poly.entity_id
_entity_poly.type
_entity_poly.pdbx_seq_one_letter_code
_entity_poly.pdbx_strand_id
1 'polypeptide(L)'
;MIAGTERFTFGTRGKGTYEITQEVQACVDRAGLEQGTATIFVRHTSCSLVLFENADPSARTDLHGYFDRLVPEDAPYFVHTYEGPDDMPSHIRMALTRSSEVIP
;
A
#
# COMPACT_ATOMS: atom_id res chain seq x y z
N MET A 1 27.46 -4.68 -7.26
CA MET A 1 26.43 -5.32 -6.41
C MET A 1 25.36 -5.92 -7.30
N ILE A 2 25.03 -7.18 -7.09
CA ILE A 2 23.99 -7.88 -7.85
C ILE A 2 22.70 -8.09 -7.06
N ALA A 3 22.76 -7.93 -5.74
CA ALA A 3 21.58 -7.99 -4.87
C ALA A 3 21.82 -7.16 -3.64
N GLY A 4 20.77 -6.65 -3.07
CA GLY A 4 20.84 -5.88 -1.83
C GLY A 4 19.44 -5.76 -1.22
N THR A 5 19.40 -5.45 0.05
CA THR A 5 18.16 -5.26 0.79
C THR A 5 18.26 -3.98 1.62
N GLU A 6 17.18 -3.24 1.67
CA GLU A 6 17.08 -2.03 2.48
C GLU A 6 15.70 -1.97 3.13
N ARG A 7 15.62 -1.34 4.29
CA ARG A 7 14.37 -1.18 5.03
C ARG A 7 14.15 0.29 5.34
N PHE A 8 12.91 0.75 5.17
CA PHE A 8 12.52 2.08 5.64
C PHE A 8 11.15 2.02 6.30
N THR A 9 10.88 3.02 7.13
CA THR A 9 9.59 3.18 7.80
C THR A 9 8.89 4.40 7.22
N PHE A 10 7.61 4.25 6.90
CA PHE A 10 6.78 5.31 6.37
C PHE A 10 5.64 5.59 7.34
N GLY A 11 5.54 6.82 7.84
CA GLY A 11 4.47 7.21 8.75
C GLY A 11 3.20 7.55 8.00
N THR A 12 2.07 7.01 8.46
CA THR A 12 0.75 7.28 7.87
C THR A 12 -0.13 8.02 8.88
N ARG A 13 -1.18 8.68 8.38
CA ARG A 13 -2.08 9.51 9.17
C ARG A 13 -3.52 9.02 9.09
N GLY A 14 -3.73 7.71 9.12
CA GLY A 14 -5.05 7.13 8.99
C GLY A 14 -5.33 6.61 7.59
N LYS A 15 -6.59 6.31 7.33
CA LYS A 15 -7.04 5.71 6.09
C LYS A 15 -6.73 6.60 4.87
N GLY A 16 -6.21 5.99 3.82
CA GLY A 16 -5.92 6.68 2.57
C GLY A 16 -4.83 5.97 1.78
N THR A 17 -4.39 6.63 0.73
CA THR A 17 -3.25 6.20 -0.07
C THR A 17 -2.10 7.20 0.11
N TYR A 18 -0.90 6.66 0.15
CA TYR A 18 0.31 7.44 0.36
C TYR A 18 1.32 7.03 -0.70
N GLU A 19 1.81 8.00 -1.46
CA GLU A 19 2.81 7.72 -2.48
C GLU A 19 4.18 7.54 -1.84
N ILE A 20 4.82 6.42 -2.15
CA ILE A 20 6.16 6.10 -1.64
C ILE A 20 7.20 5.99 -2.75
N THR A 21 6.90 6.51 -3.94
CA THR A 21 7.79 6.43 -5.11
C THR A 21 9.17 7.01 -4.80
N GLN A 22 9.23 8.15 -4.12
CA GLN A 22 10.50 8.81 -3.83
C GLN A 22 11.33 8.02 -2.84
N GLU A 23 10.73 7.41 -1.83
CA GLU A 23 11.42 6.58 -0.84
C GLU A 23 12.02 5.34 -1.50
N VAL A 24 11.25 4.70 -2.38
CA VAL A 24 11.73 3.54 -3.15
C VAL A 24 12.84 3.95 -4.10
N GLN A 25 12.68 5.07 -4.81
CA GLN A 25 13.71 5.58 -5.72
C GLN A 25 15.03 5.86 -4.99
N ALA A 26 14.94 6.44 -3.80
CA ALA A 26 16.14 6.70 -3.00
C ALA A 26 16.88 5.41 -2.63
N CYS A 27 16.14 4.34 -2.30
CA CYS A 27 16.73 3.03 -2.04
C CYS A 27 17.43 2.47 -3.28
N VAL A 28 16.79 2.58 -4.44
CA VAL A 28 17.35 2.12 -5.72
C VAL A 28 18.63 2.90 -6.04
N ASP A 29 18.60 4.22 -5.85
CA ASP A 29 19.78 5.07 -6.11
C ASP A 29 20.95 4.69 -5.20
N ARG A 30 20.70 4.41 -3.93
CA ARG A 30 21.74 3.97 -2.99
C ARG A 30 22.32 2.60 -3.35
N ALA A 31 21.52 1.76 -4.00
CA ALA A 31 21.99 0.44 -4.43
C ALA A 31 23.01 0.52 -5.56
N GLY A 32 23.02 1.61 -6.34
CA GLY A 32 24.00 1.83 -7.38
C GLY A 32 23.87 0.92 -8.60
N LEU A 33 22.69 0.32 -8.81
CA LEU A 33 22.42 -0.53 -9.96
C LEU A 33 21.76 0.31 -11.06
N GLU A 34 22.23 0.13 -12.30
CA GLU A 34 21.64 0.83 -13.46
C GLU A 34 20.40 0.12 -14.00
N GLN A 35 20.39 -1.22 -13.93
CA GLN A 35 19.29 -2.04 -14.40
C GLN A 35 19.00 -3.15 -13.39
N GLY A 36 17.75 -3.53 -13.31
CA GLY A 36 17.35 -4.61 -12.42
C GLY A 36 15.88 -4.53 -12.06
N THR A 37 15.53 -5.19 -10.98
CA THR A 37 14.18 -5.14 -10.42
C THR A 37 14.25 -4.76 -8.94
N ALA A 38 13.22 -4.07 -8.47
CA ALA A 38 13.03 -3.78 -7.05
C ALA A 38 11.79 -4.54 -6.57
N THR A 39 11.94 -5.32 -5.51
CA THR A 39 10.81 -5.95 -4.84
C THR A 39 10.53 -5.19 -3.56
N ILE A 40 9.31 -4.69 -3.42
CA ILE A 40 8.85 -3.97 -2.24
C ILE A 40 7.92 -4.88 -1.47
N PHE A 41 8.12 -4.99 -0.16
CA PHE A 41 7.28 -5.80 0.71
C PHE A 41 6.82 -4.99 1.91
N VAL A 42 5.51 -4.99 2.18
CA VAL A 42 4.89 -4.32 3.33
C VAL A 42 4.66 -5.34 4.43
N ARG A 43 5.26 -5.10 5.59
CA ARG A 43 5.15 -5.99 6.75
C ARG A 43 4.00 -5.56 7.65
N HIS A 44 2.77 -5.64 7.13
CA HIS A 44 1.58 -5.22 7.88
C HIS A 44 0.33 -5.92 7.34
N THR A 45 -0.62 -6.23 8.21
CA THR A 45 -1.85 -6.92 7.83
C THR A 45 -3.04 -5.98 7.56
N SER A 46 -2.85 -4.66 7.74
CA SER A 46 -3.85 -3.66 7.41
C SER A 46 -3.28 -2.53 6.54
N CYS A 47 -2.18 -2.82 5.87
CA CYS A 47 -1.53 -1.93 4.91
C CYS A 47 -1.01 -2.77 3.75
N SER A 48 -1.04 -2.21 2.54
CA SER A 48 -0.67 -2.95 1.34
C SER A 48 -0.20 -2.00 0.25
N LEU A 49 0.14 -2.56 -0.91
CA LEU A 49 0.70 -1.84 -2.04
C LEU A 49 -0.25 -1.87 -3.24
N VAL A 50 -0.23 -0.80 -4.00
CA VAL A 50 -0.90 -0.67 -5.28
C VAL A 50 0.01 0.10 -6.23
N LEU A 51 0.16 -0.40 -7.44
CA LEU A 51 0.74 0.37 -8.55
C LEU A 51 -0.42 1.08 -9.24
N PHE A 52 -0.38 2.39 -9.25
CA PHE A 52 -1.53 3.16 -9.70
C PHE A 52 -1.10 4.43 -10.43
N GLU A 53 -1.92 4.86 -11.37
CA GLU A 53 -1.76 6.13 -12.06
C GLU A 53 -1.88 7.27 -11.05
N ASN A 54 -0.96 8.24 -11.08
CA ASN A 54 -0.94 9.34 -10.12
C ASN A 54 -0.71 10.72 -10.80
N ALA A 55 -0.99 10.82 -12.08
CA ALA A 55 -0.89 12.09 -12.81
C ALA A 55 -2.06 13.02 -12.52
N ASP A 56 -3.24 12.45 -12.25
CA ASP A 56 -4.46 13.21 -11.96
C ASP A 56 -4.99 12.81 -10.58
N PRO A 57 -5.11 13.79 -9.64
CA PRO A 57 -5.63 13.48 -8.30
C PRO A 57 -7.02 12.87 -8.28
N SER A 58 -7.83 13.11 -9.31
CA SER A 58 -9.18 12.52 -9.39
C SER A 58 -9.16 11.01 -9.45
N ALA A 59 -8.11 10.41 -10.03
CA ALA A 59 -7.97 8.96 -10.08
C ALA A 59 -7.86 8.36 -8.68
N ARG A 60 -7.10 8.99 -7.79
CA ARG A 60 -6.99 8.54 -6.40
C ARG A 60 -8.29 8.76 -5.63
N THR A 61 -8.99 9.85 -5.90
CA THR A 61 -10.30 10.11 -5.30
C THR A 61 -11.29 9.01 -5.70
N ASP A 62 -11.31 8.63 -6.96
CA ASP A 62 -12.19 7.56 -7.44
C ASP A 62 -11.80 6.20 -6.84
N LEU A 63 -10.51 5.92 -6.69
CA LEU A 63 -10.04 4.70 -6.04
C LEU A 63 -10.54 4.64 -4.59
N HIS A 64 -10.42 5.72 -3.84
CA HIS A 64 -10.91 5.79 -2.46
C HIS A 64 -12.41 5.56 -2.40
N GLY A 65 -13.17 6.22 -3.27
CA GLY A 65 -14.63 6.07 -3.33
C GLY A 65 -15.07 4.66 -3.67
N TYR A 66 -14.36 4.04 -4.61
CA TYR A 66 -14.64 2.65 -4.99
C TYR A 66 -14.43 1.69 -3.81
N PHE A 67 -13.30 1.82 -3.10
CA PHE A 67 -13.03 0.97 -1.93
C PHE A 67 -13.99 1.23 -0.79
N ASP A 68 -14.42 2.47 -0.58
CA ASP A 68 -15.41 2.77 0.46
C ASP A 68 -16.74 2.07 0.19
N ARG A 69 -17.12 1.91 -1.06
CA ARG A 69 -18.34 1.18 -1.43
C ARG A 69 -18.16 -0.32 -1.41
N LEU A 70 -16.99 -0.80 -1.84
CA LEU A 70 -16.69 -2.23 -1.90
C LEU A 70 -16.49 -2.82 -0.50
N VAL A 71 -15.83 -2.08 0.39
CA VAL A 71 -15.47 -2.53 1.73
C VAL A 71 -15.94 -1.48 2.75
N PRO A 72 -17.24 -1.44 3.07
CA PRO A 72 -17.77 -0.47 4.03
C PRO A 72 -17.34 -0.83 5.47
N GLU A 73 -17.24 0.19 6.31
CA GLU A 73 -16.87 0.00 7.72
C GLU A 73 -18.00 -0.61 8.56
N ASP A 74 -19.22 -0.40 8.15
CA ASP A 74 -20.43 -0.74 8.92
C ASP A 74 -21.15 -1.99 8.42
N ALA A 75 -20.48 -2.87 7.70
CA ALA A 75 -21.11 -4.09 7.21
C ALA A 75 -21.61 -4.93 8.39
N PRO A 76 -22.93 -5.23 8.45
CA PRO A 76 -23.52 -5.86 9.64
C PRO A 76 -23.08 -7.32 9.84
N TYR A 77 -22.49 -7.95 8.82
CA TYR A 77 -22.00 -9.31 8.91
C TYR A 77 -20.55 -9.42 9.43
N PHE A 78 -19.89 -8.30 9.69
CA PHE A 78 -18.56 -8.35 10.28
C PHE A 78 -18.64 -8.78 11.75
N VAL A 79 -17.77 -9.73 12.11
CA VAL A 79 -17.66 -10.23 13.49
C VAL A 79 -16.37 -9.82 14.17
N HIS A 80 -15.36 -9.42 13.38
CA HIS A 80 -14.08 -8.92 13.90
C HIS A 80 -14.20 -7.40 14.15
N THR A 81 -14.80 -7.03 15.27
CA THR A 81 -15.14 -5.63 15.56
C THR A 81 -14.48 -5.08 16.81
N TYR A 82 -13.70 -5.90 17.50
CA TYR A 82 -13.13 -5.55 18.82
C TYR A 82 -12.16 -4.37 18.76
N GLU A 83 -11.41 -4.23 17.67
CA GLU A 83 -10.38 -3.22 17.50
C GLU A 83 -10.87 -1.95 16.79
N GLY A 84 -12.19 -1.79 16.65
CA GLY A 84 -12.81 -0.63 16.04
C GLY A 84 -13.42 -0.90 14.68
N PRO A 85 -14.23 0.06 14.14
CA PRO A 85 -14.97 -0.13 12.91
C PRO A 85 -14.10 -0.12 11.64
N ASP A 86 -12.88 0.39 11.73
CA ASP A 86 -11.97 0.51 10.59
C ASP A 86 -11.02 -0.68 10.44
N ASP A 87 -10.92 -1.55 11.45
CA ASP A 87 -9.92 -2.62 11.46
C ASP A 87 -10.24 -3.73 10.47
N MET A 88 -11.43 -4.32 10.51
CA MET A 88 -11.78 -5.39 9.58
C MET A 88 -11.82 -4.91 8.12
N PRO A 89 -12.39 -3.75 7.80
CA PRO A 89 -12.27 -3.21 6.44
C PRO A 89 -10.83 -3.06 5.95
N SER A 90 -9.91 -2.62 6.80
CA SER A 90 -8.50 -2.47 6.40
C SER A 90 -7.85 -3.83 6.11
N HIS A 91 -8.19 -4.88 6.86
CA HIS A 91 -7.71 -6.23 6.57
C HIS A 91 -8.26 -6.76 5.25
N ILE A 92 -9.53 -6.50 4.94
CA ILE A 92 -10.11 -6.90 3.67
C ILE A 92 -9.48 -6.16 2.51
N ARG A 93 -9.26 -4.85 2.64
CA ARG A 93 -8.56 -4.06 1.61
C ARG A 93 -7.16 -4.58 1.37
N MET A 94 -6.45 -4.94 2.42
CA MET A 94 -5.13 -5.56 2.32
C MET A 94 -5.20 -6.89 1.57
N ALA A 95 -6.20 -7.71 1.83
CA ALA A 95 -6.38 -9.00 1.16
C ALA A 95 -6.75 -8.86 -0.33
N LEU A 96 -7.38 -7.75 -0.72
CA LEU A 96 -7.75 -7.47 -2.11
C LEU A 96 -6.63 -6.79 -2.90
N THR A 97 -5.60 -6.32 -2.25
CA THR A 97 -4.45 -5.66 -2.86
C THR A 97 -3.22 -6.54 -2.68
N ARG A 98 -2.03 -5.97 -2.63
CA ARG A 98 -0.81 -6.76 -2.57
C ARG A 98 0.07 -6.33 -1.41
N SER A 99 0.71 -7.30 -0.77
CA SER A 99 1.74 -7.04 0.23
C SER A 99 3.13 -6.91 -0.39
N SER A 100 3.29 -7.30 -1.66
CA SER A 100 4.56 -7.28 -2.38
C SER A 100 4.34 -6.87 -3.83
N GLU A 101 5.24 -6.03 -4.34
CA GLU A 101 5.28 -5.63 -5.75
C GLU A 101 6.71 -5.73 -6.27
N VAL A 102 6.83 -6.16 -7.55
CA VAL A 102 8.10 -6.20 -8.26
C VAL A 102 8.06 -5.15 -9.36
N ILE A 103 9.02 -4.24 -9.33
CA ILE A 103 9.09 -3.11 -10.27
C ILE A 103 10.39 -3.23 -11.06
N PRO A 104 10.31 -3.27 -12.41
CA PRO A 104 11.50 -3.31 -13.26
C PRO A 104 12.28 -2.00 -13.30
#